data_2006d306d9a289c3b0f7ce5f759dcd2c
#
_entry.id   2006d306d9a289c3b0f7ce5f759dcd2c
#
_cell.length_a   1.000
_cell.length_b   1.000
_cell.length_c   1.000
_cell.angle_alpha   90.00
_cell.angle_beta   90.00
_cell.angle_gamma   90.00
#
_symmetry.space_group_name_H-M   'P 1'
#
loop_
_entity.id
_entity.type
_entity.pdbx_description
1 polymer ?
#
loop_
_entity_poly.entity_id
_entity_poly.type
_entity_poly.pdbx_seq_one_letter_code
_entity_poly.pdbx_strand_id
1 'polypeptide(L)'
;MYLKALDCYNSSVAMFNDTRDSLTSKDEWKISYRSQHQHAYTGLWRSLLRRGKITEALLAAEEARSQALKDLMDFKYGSNAESYWSPFQIRSAYDSLSDVASSTIFMAVSGPVIFLWVVQGCKVHLRATEFKEFSSEEELTTLLNRLYINALKEIGTRTVKCENRSLDDDRSDEAVVEDRTPHDVFHPLFREGNTLKRLYDMIVAPILDLIDSKELLFVPEGPLCLVPFPAFVDSKSKYLSEAHFVRVIPSLTTLKMITDCPVDFHNSSGALLVGDPCLEGVLYEGKSLAKLKFARKEVEMIGEILGIEPLVGVAAKKREVLGRLSSVALVHIAAHGKMETGEILMSPNTTMENGPPEEKEYLLTMTDVLKADLRARLVVLSCCHSARGEVTAEGVVGIARAFLGAGARSVLVSLWALGDEATLEFMKYFYGELSKLKSASEALNRAMKCMRQSEKFNEVKNWAPFVLIGDDVILDLKKS
;
A
#
# COMPACT_ATOMS: atom_id res chain seq x y z
N MET A 1 37.67 3.85 14.47
CA MET A 1 37.16 3.46 13.15
C MET A 1 35.67 3.81 12.98
N TYR A 2 34.78 3.39 13.86
CA TYR A 2 33.31 3.62 13.74
C TYR A 2 32.85 5.08 13.75
N LEU A 3 33.53 6.00 14.48
CA LEU A 3 33.19 7.43 14.49
C LEU A 3 33.44 8.06 13.11
N LYS A 4 34.58 7.78 12.50
CA LYS A 4 34.88 8.29 11.14
C LYS A 4 33.90 7.75 10.09
N ALA A 5 33.45 6.48 10.22
CA ALA A 5 32.46 5.91 9.33
C ALA A 5 31.09 6.63 9.47
N LEU A 6 30.66 6.91 10.71
CA LEU A 6 29.43 7.63 10.99
C LEU A 6 29.48 9.05 10.40
N ASP A 7 30.59 9.77 10.60
CA ASP A 7 30.76 11.12 10.03
C ASP A 7 30.76 11.10 8.50
N CYS A 8 31.39 10.10 7.88
CA CYS A 8 31.37 9.93 6.43
C CYS A 8 29.94 9.66 5.91
N TYR A 9 29.18 8.75 6.55
CA TYR A 9 27.82 8.47 6.12
C TYR A 9 26.89 9.67 6.33
N ASN A 10 27.01 10.40 7.46
CA ASN A 10 26.24 11.62 7.67
C ASN A 10 26.51 12.66 6.57
N SER A 11 27.79 12.91 6.25
CA SER A 11 28.16 13.85 5.18
C SER A 11 27.66 13.38 3.81
N SER A 12 27.70 12.08 3.53
CA SER A 12 27.23 11.52 2.26
C SER A 12 25.70 11.65 2.14
N VAL A 13 24.96 11.32 3.19
CA VAL A 13 23.49 11.44 3.21
C VAL A 13 23.08 12.90 3.04
N ALA A 14 23.71 13.83 3.75
CA ALA A 14 23.44 15.27 3.60
C ALA A 14 23.65 15.73 2.15
N MET A 15 24.79 15.39 1.54
CA MET A 15 25.08 15.73 0.15
C MET A 15 24.09 15.09 -0.83
N PHE A 16 23.66 13.85 -0.59
CA PHE A 16 22.68 13.17 -1.45
C PHE A 16 21.29 13.80 -1.32
N ASN A 17 20.88 14.22 -0.12
CA ASN A 17 19.64 14.94 0.09
C ASN A 17 19.66 16.29 -0.63
N ASP A 18 20.74 17.10 -0.50
CA ASP A 18 20.89 18.38 -1.19
C ASP A 18 20.84 18.22 -2.71
N THR A 19 21.50 17.18 -3.24
CA THR A 19 21.49 16.88 -4.69
C THR A 19 20.09 16.47 -5.14
N ARG A 20 19.40 15.60 -4.38
CA ARG A 20 18.03 15.17 -4.68
C ARG A 20 17.06 16.35 -4.69
N ASP A 21 17.19 17.27 -3.73
CA ASP A 21 16.33 18.45 -3.63
C ASP A 21 16.50 19.39 -4.83
N SER A 22 17.68 19.37 -5.47
CA SER A 22 17.94 20.09 -6.72
C SER A 22 17.25 19.46 -7.94
N LEU A 23 16.80 18.19 -7.87
CA LEU A 23 16.06 17.48 -8.93
C LEU A 23 14.60 17.94 -8.96
N THR A 24 14.35 19.16 -9.32
CA THR A 24 13.12 19.91 -9.06
C THR A 24 11.84 19.40 -9.74
N SER A 25 11.85 18.43 -10.68
CA SER A 25 10.66 18.25 -11.51
C SER A 25 10.22 16.83 -11.84
N LYS A 26 10.96 15.79 -11.54
CA LYS A 26 10.58 14.43 -11.94
C LYS A 26 10.68 13.46 -10.76
N ASP A 27 9.51 13.01 -10.30
CA ASP A 27 9.37 11.99 -9.25
C ASP A 27 10.20 10.73 -9.55
N GLU A 28 10.17 10.24 -10.80
CA GLU A 28 10.95 9.09 -11.25
C GLU A 28 12.48 9.28 -11.06
N TRP A 29 13.00 10.48 -11.29
CA TRP A 29 14.42 10.76 -11.09
C TRP A 29 14.79 10.75 -9.62
N LYS A 30 13.94 11.28 -8.74
CA LYS A 30 14.14 11.25 -7.29
C LYS A 30 14.13 9.82 -6.75
N ILE A 31 13.21 8.98 -7.24
CA ILE A 31 13.12 7.55 -6.91
C ILE A 31 14.39 6.82 -7.36
N SER A 32 14.78 6.98 -8.62
CA SER A 32 15.98 6.36 -9.18
C SER A 32 17.26 6.81 -8.46
N TYR A 33 17.40 8.10 -8.21
CA TYR A 33 18.54 8.67 -7.48
C TYR A 33 18.66 8.09 -6.08
N ARG A 34 17.54 7.99 -5.35
CA ARG A 34 17.48 7.40 -4.01
C ARG A 34 17.90 5.92 -4.03
N SER A 35 17.42 5.16 -5.01
CA SER A 35 17.76 3.73 -5.15
C SER A 35 19.26 3.52 -5.39
N GLN A 36 19.90 4.38 -6.21
CA GLN A 36 21.34 4.30 -6.47
C GLN A 36 22.20 4.59 -5.22
N HIS A 37 21.72 5.40 -4.29
CA HIS A 37 22.46 5.83 -3.11
C HIS A 37 22.01 5.16 -1.80
N GLN A 38 21.22 4.09 -1.88
CA GLN A 38 20.68 3.37 -0.72
C GLN A 38 21.74 2.96 0.29
N HIS A 39 22.95 2.56 -0.17
CA HIS A 39 24.00 2.10 0.72
C HIS A 39 24.48 3.13 1.74
N ALA A 40 24.44 4.43 1.43
CA ALA A 40 24.84 5.47 2.38
C ALA A 40 23.86 5.56 3.55
N TYR A 41 22.57 5.53 3.26
CA TYR A 41 21.50 5.55 4.28
C TYR A 41 21.54 4.27 5.13
N THR A 42 21.69 3.10 4.50
CA THR A 42 21.84 1.83 5.22
C THR A 42 23.09 1.83 6.10
N GLY A 43 24.22 2.35 5.59
CA GLY A 43 25.46 2.48 6.36
C GLY A 43 25.31 3.39 7.57
N LEU A 44 24.54 4.46 7.46
CA LEU A 44 24.28 5.42 8.53
C LEU A 44 23.53 4.74 9.70
N TRP A 45 22.32 4.21 9.46
CA TRP A 45 21.53 3.63 10.56
C TRP A 45 22.17 2.38 11.15
N ARG A 46 22.87 1.55 10.35
CA ARG A 46 23.67 0.41 10.88
C ARG A 46 24.81 0.86 11.80
N SER A 47 25.49 1.96 11.45
CA SER A 47 26.54 2.52 12.29
C SER A 47 26.01 3.01 13.63
N LEU A 48 24.81 3.58 13.65
CA LEU A 48 24.11 3.99 14.86
C LEU A 48 23.71 2.78 15.72
N LEU A 49 23.15 1.70 15.11
CA LEU A 49 22.81 0.47 15.83
C LEU A 49 24.02 -0.17 16.51
N ARG A 50 25.17 -0.24 15.83
CA ARG A 50 26.42 -0.76 16.41
C ARG A 50 26.89 0.01 17.63
N ARG A 51 26.40 1.24 17.82
CA ARG A 51 26.67 2.09 19.00
C ARG A 51 25.55 2.01 20.05
N GLY A 52 24.58 1.14 19.88
CA GLY A 52 23.43 1.01 20.79
C GLY A 52 22.43 2.17 20.69
N LYS A 53 22.52 3.01 19.64
CA LYS A 53 21.66 4.16 19.43
C LYS A 53 20.41 3.74 18.63
N ILE A 54 19.49 3.03 19.30
CA ILE A 54 18.32 2.37 18.68
C ILE A 54 17.37 3.41 18.06
N THR A 55 17.07 4.48 18.80
CA THR A 55 16.12 5.51 18.34
C THR A 55 16.71 6.32 17.19
N GLU A 56 17.97 6.76 17.32
CA GLU A 56 18.63 7.50 16.24
C GLU A 56 18.80 6.66 14.98
N ALA A 57 18.99 5.34 15.13
CA ALA A 57 19.07 4.43 14.00
C ALA A 57 17.71 4.29 13.28
N LEU A 58 16.61 4.22 14.03
CA LEU A 58 15.27 4.25 13.44
C LEU A 58 15.03 5.55 12.68
N LEU A 59 15.43 6.70 13.26
CA LEU A 59 15.30 8.00 12.60
C LEU A 59 16.07 8.05 11.27
N ALA A 60 17.29 7.54 11.26
CA ALA A 60 18.11 7.50 10.05
C ALA A 60 17.55 6.51 9.01
N ALA A 61 16.94 5.40 9.45
CA ALA A 61 16.25 4.46 8.55
C ALA A 61 14.95 5.05 7.98
N GLU A 62 14.23 5.82 8.78
CA GLU A 62 13.02 6.55 8.36
C GLU A 62 13.35 7.65 7.34
N GLU A 63 14.40 8.46 7.61
CA GLU A 63 14.87 9.48 6.67
C GLU A 63 15.18 8.91 5.29
N ALA A 64 15.57 7.65 5.24
CA ALA A 64 15.84 6.94 4.00
C ALA A 64 14.58 6.55 3.23
N ARG A 65 13.37 6.73 3.77
CA ARG A 65 12.17 6.08 3.25
C ARG A 65 11.16 7.06 2.69
N SER A 66 10.58 6.72 1.53
CA SER A 66 9.46 7.45 0.90
C SER A 66 9.71 8.95 0.74
N GLN A 67 10.96 9.34 0.47
CA GLN A 67 11.35 10.76 0.35
C GLN A 67 10.66 11.44 -0.84
N ALA A 68 10.54 10.76 -1.97
CA ALA A 68 9.88 11.30 -3.14
C ALA A 68 8.35 11.44 -2.91
N LEU A 69 7.73 10.51 -2.16
CA LEU A 69 6.33 10.66 -1.75
C LEU A 69 6.15 11.84 -0.80
N LYS A 70 7.06 12.02 0.16
CA LYS A 70 7.06 13.18 1.06
C LYS A 70 7.05 14.50 0.27
N ASP A 71 7.92 14.63 -0.74
CA ASP A 71 7.98 15.86 -1.55
C ASP A 71 6.66 16.16 -2.27
N LEU A 72 5.96 15.13 -2.77
CA LEU A 72 4.64 15.27 -3.38
C LEU A 72 3.60 15.77 -2.37
N MET A 73 3.64 15.23 -1.15
CA MET A 73 2.71 15.61 -0.08
C MET A 73 3.01 17.00 0.48
N ASP A 74 4.29 17.40 0.63
CA ASP A 74 4.70 18.75 1.02
C ASP A 74 4.12 19.79 0.06
N PHE A 75 4.20 19.52 -1.23
CA PHE A 75 3.59 20.39 -2.24
C PHE A 75 2.07 20.49 -2.10
N LYS A 76 1.38 19.38 -1.75
CA LYS A 76 -0.08 19.33 -1.61
C LYS A 76 -0.59 19.99 -0.34
N TYR A 77 0.03 19.73 0.79
CA TYR A 77 -0.43 20.23 2.09
C TYR A 77 0.05 21.66 2.39
N GLY A 78 0.89 22.25 1.52
CA GLY A 78 1.38 23.63 1.68
C GLY A 78 2.22 23.82 2.93
N SER A 79 2.87 22.76 3.40
CA SER A 79 3.76 22.85 4.55
C SER A 79 4.96 23.74 4.21
N ASN A 80 5.21 24.76 5.03
CA ASN A 80 6.41 25.59 4.91
C ASN A 80 7.64 24.71 5.02
N ALA A 81 8.34 24.50 3.90
CA ALA A 81 9.39 23.51 3.70
C ALA A 81 10.61 23.64 4.62
N GLU A 82 10.73 24.71 5.41
CA GLU A 82 11.91 24.96 6.23
C GLU A 82 12.05 24.08 7.49
N SER A 83 11.07 23.25 7.81
CA SER A 83 11.00 22.73 9.18
C SER A 83 11.09 21.21 9.38
N TYR A 84 10.99 20.37 8.34
CA TYR A 84 10.75 18.92 8.56
C TYR A 84 12.00 18.04 8.78
N TRP A 85 13.22 18.57 8.70
CA TRP A 85 14.46 17.78 8.66
C TRP A 85 15.45 18.01 9.80
N SER A 86 15.04 18.57 10.91
CA SER A 86 15.93 18.50 12.08
C SER A 86 15.70 17.19 12.85
N PRO A 87 16.74 16.58 13.46
CA PRO A 87 16.60 15.46 14.38
C PRO A 87 15.62 15.74 15.53
N PHE A 88 15.40 17.02 15.82
CA PHE A 88 14.43 17.52 16.79
C PHE A 88 12.97 17.33 16.32
N GLN A 89 12.71 17.41 15.04
CA GLN A 89 11.34 17.33 14.47
C GLN A 89 10.90 15.91 14.19
N ILE A 90 11.81 15.01 13.84
CA ILE A 90 11.53 13.58 13.83
C ILE A 90 11.21 13.12 15.26
N ARG A 91 11.84 13.71 16.29
CA ARG A 91 11.46 13.48 17.68
C ARG A 91 10.04 13.98 17.98
N SER A 92 9.62 15.12 17.42
CA SER A 92 8.23 15.60 17.52
C SER A 92 7.25 14.73 16.72
N ALA A 93 7.70 14.02 15.67
CA ALA A 93 6.91 13.00 14.98
C ALA A 93 6.62 11.80 15.88
N TYR A 94 7.57 11.43 16.77
CA TYR A 94 7.33 10.42 17.82
C TYR A 94 6.33 10.90 18.87
N ASP A 95 6.43 12.17 19.27
CA ASP A 95 5.51 12.75 20.25
C ASP A 95 4.08 12.79 19.69
N SER A 96 3.92 13.00 18.37
CA SER A 96 2.61 12.92 17.68
C SER A 96 2.13 11.48 17.48
N LEU A 97 3.04 10.51 17.31
CA LEU A 97 2.70 9.08 17.27
C LEU A 97 2.33 8.54 18.64
N SER A 98 2.68 9.25 19.75
CA SER A 98 2.27 8.86 21.11
C SER A 98 0.76 8.89 21.30
N ASP A 99 0.04 9.69 20.49
CA ASP A 99 -1.42 9.77 20.51
C ASP A 99 -2.09 8.68 19.65
N VAL A 100 -1.30 7.96 18.81
CA VAL A 100 -1.82 6.84 18.04
C VAL A 100 -1.86 5.60 18.93
N ALA A 101 -3.06 5.11 19.25
CA ALA A 101 -3.29 3.93 20.10
C ALA A 101 -2.87 2.61 19.42
N SER A 102 -1.92 2.63 18.50
CA SER A 102 -1.43 1.50 17.70
C SER A 102 0.02 1.15 18.05
N SER A 103 0.37 -0.13 17.96
CA SER A 103 1.76 -0.56 17.93
C SER A 103 2.26 -0.43 16.48
N THR A 104 3.27 0.42 16.27
CA THR A 104 3.87 0.62 14.95
C THR A 104 5.11 -0.26 14.80
N ILE A 105 5.14 -1.07 13.74
CA ILE A 105 6.22 -2.01 13.43
C ILE A 105 6.95 -1.49 12.18
N PHE A 106 8.10 -0.85 12.41
CA PHE A 106 8.97 -0.40 11.33
C PHE A 106 9.97 -1.50 10.99
N MET A 107 10.05 -1.85 9.71
CA MET A 107 10.89 -2.93 9.21
C MET A 107 12.01 -2.39 8.36
N ALA A 108 13.22 -2.95 8.51
CA ALA A 108 14.32 -2.73 7.59
C ALA A 108 15.11 -4.01 7.37
N VAL A 109 15.60 -4.20 6.16
CA VAL A 109 16.42 -5.34 5.77
C VAL A 109 17.86 -4.87 5.57
N SER A 110 18.83 -5.57 6.15
CA SER A 110 20.23 -5.31 5.84
C SER A 110 21.11 -6.51 6.11
N GLY A 111 21.84 -6.94 5.09
CA GLY A 111 22.51 -8.23 5.10
C GLY A 111 21.48 -9.36 5.30
N PRO A 112 21.81 -10.43 6.04
CA PRO A 112 20.89 -11.54 6.28
C PRO A 112 19.96 -11.28 7.48
N VAL A 113 19.58 -10.02 7.77
CA VAL A 113 18.85 -9.65 8.99
C VAL A 113 17.65 -8.80 8.65
N ILE A 114 16.49 -9.15 9.23
CA ILE A 114 15.30 -8.28 9.30
C ILE A 114 15.32 -7.59 10.65
N PHE A 115 15.38 -6.27 10.64
CA PHE A 115 15.29 -5.42 11.83
C PHE A 115 13.84 -4.98 12.02
N LEU A 116 13.34 -5.10 13.25
CA LEU A 116 11.96 -4.79 13.63
C LEU A 116 12.00 -3.79 14.79
N TRP A 117 11.72 -2.53 14.50
CA TRP A 117 11.49 -1.54 15.54
C TRP A 117 10.00 -1.53 15.90
N VAL A 118 9.70 -1.69 17.18
CA VAL A 118 8.35 -1.55 17.71
C VAL A 118 8.27 -0.22 18.44
N VAL A 119 7.41 0.66 17.93
CA VAL A 119 7.18 1.99 18.46
C VAL A 119 5.81 2.03 19.15
N GLN A 120 5.80 2.42 20.42
CA GLN A 120 4.60 2.54 21.24
C GLN A 120 4.72 3.82 22.10
N GLY A 121 3.98 4.84 21.71
CA GLY A 121 4.20 6.16 22.30
C GLY A 121 5.67 6.58 22.20
N CYS A 122 6.26 6.98 23.31
CA CYS A 122 7.67 7.38 23.37
C CYS A 122 8.67 6.21 23.48
N LYS A 123 8.21 4.96 23.50
CA LYS A 123 9.09 3.79 23.66
C LYS A 123 9.43 3.20 22.31
N VAL A 124 10.72 2.93 22.10
CA VAL A 124 11.24 2.29 20.89
C VAL A 124 12.00 1.03 21.30
N HIS A 125 11.51 -0.10 20.85
CA HIS A 125 12.15 -1.40 21.05
C HIS A 125 12.69 -1.91 19.73
N LEU A 126 13.78 -2.66 19.78
CA LEU A 126 14.35 -3.32 18.61
C LEU A 126 14.41 -4.83 18.81
N ARG A 127 13.97 -5.55 17.80
CA ARG A 127 14.21 -6.99 17.62
C ARG A 127 14.86 -7.20 16.26
N ALA A 128 15.56 -8.33 16.11
CA ALA A 128 16.20 -8.70 14.87
C ALA A 128 15.98 -10.18 14.61
N THR A 129 15.62 -10.54 13.40
CA THR A 129 15.56 -11.93 12.91
C THR A 129 16.75 -12.15 11.98
N GLU A 130 17.73 -12.93 12.40
CA GLU A 130 18.94 -13.23 11.64
C GLU A 130 18.82 -14.59 10.96
N PHE A 131 19.17 -14.63 9.69
CA PHE A 131 19.20 -15.84 8.85
C PHE A 131 20.65 -16.27 8.62
N LYS A 132 21.15 -17.15 9.47
CA LYS A 132 22.55 -17.58 9.48
C LYS A 132 23.00 -18.34 8.23
N GLU A 133 22.05 -18.87 7.48
CA GLU A 133 22.23 -19.56 6.21
C GLU A 133 22.50 -18.63 5.02
N PHE A 134 22.25 -17.34 5.17
CA PHE A 134 22.48 -16.34 4.13
C PHE A 134 23.67 -15.45 4.46
N SER A 135 24.32 -14.95 3.41
CA SER A 135 25.50 -14.10 3.53
C SER A 135 25.24 -12.66 3.11
N SER A 136 24.15 -12.40 2.37
CA SER A 136 23.87 -11.10 1.77
C SER A 136 22.41 -10.68 1.93
N GLU A 137 22.16 -9.38 1.71
CA GLU A 137 20.83 -8.79 1.64
C GLU A 137 20.05 -9.28 0.41
N GLU A 138 20.75 -9.52 -0.69
CA GLU A 138 20.17 -10.01 -1.94
C GLU A 138 19.58 -11.41 -1.78
N GLU A 139 20.31 -12.31 -1.09
CA GLU A 139 19.83 -13.65 -0.77
C GLU A 139 18.57 -13.62 0.11
N LEU A 140 18.54 -12.76 1.13
CA LEU A 140 17.37 -12.58 1.98
C LEU A 140 16.20 -11.96 1.21
N THR A 141 16.43 -10.97 0.36
CA THR A 141 15.41 -10.37 -0.50
C THR A 141 14.83 -11.40 -1.47
N THR A 142 15.67 -12.26 -2.03
CA THR A 142 15.23 -13.38 -2.87
C THR A 142 14.36 -14.37 -2.10
N LEU A 143 14.74 -14.72 -0.86
CA LEU A 143 13.88 -15.52 0.03
C LEU A 143 12.52 -14.86 0.26
N LEU A 144 12.49 -13.58 0.61
CA LEU A 144 11.25 -12.85 0.88
C LEU A 144 10.34 -12.81 -0.36
N ASN A 145 10.88 -12.59 -1.54
CA ASN A 145 10.14 -12.66 -2.80
C ASN A 145 9.55 -14.06 -3.02
N ARG A 146 10.32 -15.12 -2.79
CA ARG A 146 9.83 -16.51 -2.90
C ARG A 146 8.75 -16.82 -1.87
N LEU A 147 8.91 -16.39 -0.63
CA LEU A 147 7.87 -16.55 0.40
C LEU A 147 6.58 -15.82 0.00
N TYR A 148 6.68 -14.60 -0.55
CA TYR A 148 5.52 -13.90 -1.10
C TYR A 148 4.83 -14.71 -2.20
N ILE A 149 5.57 -15.18 -3.22
CA ILE A 149 5.01 -15.99 -4.32
C ILE A 149 4.38 -17.28 -3.79
N ASN A 150 5.05 -17.97 -2.85
CA ASN A 150 4.53 -19.20 -2.25
C ASN A 150 3.28 -18.94 -1.41
N ALA A 151 3.21 -17.82 -0.69
CA ALA A 151 1.99 -17.42 0.02
C ALA A 151 0.82 -17.22 -0.94
N LEU A 152 1.02 -16.57 -2.09
CA LEU A 152 -0.03 -16.42 -3.12
C LEU A 152 -0.49 -17.78 -3.69
N LYS A 153 0.45 -18.72 -3.90
CA LYS A 153 0.12 -20.09 -4.35
C LYS A 153 -0.69 -20.84 -3.29
N GLU A 154 -0.25 -20.79 -2.02
CA GLU A 154 -0.91 -21.43 -0.87
C GLU A 154 -2.32 -20.86 -0.64
N ILE A 155 -2.49 -19.54 -0.79
CA ILE A 155 -3.80 -18.86 -0.73
C ILE A 155 -4.71 -19.28 -1.91
N GLY A 156 -4.15 -19.73 -3.04
CA GLY A 156 -4.90 -20.11 -4.24
C GLY A 156 -5.37 -18.89 -5.07
N THR A 157 -4.60 -17.81 -5.09
CA THR A 157 -4.99 -16.58 -5.81
C THR A 157 -5.12 -16.79 -7.33
N ARG A 158 -4.35 -17.73 -7.92
CA ARG A 158 -4.39 -18.07 -9.36
C ARG A 158 -5.69 -18.76 -9.80
N THR A 159 -6.47 -19.29 -8.87
CA THR A 159 -7.73 -20.01 -9.16
C THR A 159 -8.97 -19.14 -8.99
N VAL A 160 -8.77 -17.84 -8.78
CA VAL A 160 -9.90 -16.91 -8.63
C VAL A 160 -10.57 -16.71 -9.98
N LYS A 161 -11.84 -17.11 -10.06
CA LYS A 161 -12.71 -16.78 -11.21
C LYS A 161 -13.23 -15.37 -11.04
N CYS A 162 -12.85 -14.47 -11.91
CA CYS A 162 -13.25 -13.08 -11.88
C CYS A 162 -13.49 -12.53 -13.30
N GLU A 163 -14.13 -11.38 -13.39
CA GLU A 163 -14.34 -10.62 -14.63
C GLU A 163 -13.01 -10.04 -15.15
N ASN A 164 -11.88 -10.60 -14.93
CA ASN A 164 -10.56 -10.11 -15.29
C ASN A 164 -10.48 -8.57 -15.32
N ARG A 165 -10.41 -7.97 -14.13
CA ARG A 165 -10.21 -6.51 -13.97
C ARG A 165 -8.74 -6.12 -14.17
N SER A 166 -7.84 -7.09 -14.42
CA SER A 166 -6.45 -6.87 -14.80
C SER A 166 -6.33 -6.75 -16.30
N LEU A 167 -5.50 -5.82 -16.77
CA LEU A 167 -5.16 -5.65 -18.17
C LEU A 167 -4.03 -6.58 -18.61
N ASP A 168 -3.18 -6.96 -17.66
CA ASP A 168 -2.01 -7.78 -17.91
C ASP A 168 -2.36 -9.27 -17.76
N ASP A 169 -1.77 -10.10 -18.61
CA ASP A 169 -1.96 -11.55 -18.56
C ASP A 169 -1.24 -12.09 -17.30
N ASP A 170 -1.96 -12.78 -16.39
CA ASP A 170 -1.41 -13.36 -15.15
C ASP A 170 -0.22 -14.34 -15.37
N ARG A 171 0.13 -14.59 -16.63
CA ARG A 171 1.22 -15.50 -17.03
C ARG A 171 2.62 -14.92 -16.85
N SER A 172 2.77 -13.60 -16.68
CA SER A 172 4.09 -12.98 -16.49
C SER A 172 4.77 -13.40 -15.18
N ASP A 173 3.99 -13.82 -14.17
CA ASP A 173 4.53 -14.37 -12.92
C ASP A 173 5.17 -15.78 -13.09
N GLU A 174 4.95 -16.48 -14.22
CA GLU A 174 5.56 -17.78 -14.48
C GLU A 174 7.05 -17.65 -14.85
N ALA A 175 7.44 -16.57 -15.52
CA ALA A 175 8.82 -16.36 -15.94
C ALA A 175 9.81 -16.13 -14.77
N VAL A 176 9.32 -15.68 -13.60
CA VAL A 176 10.16 -15.44 -12.41
C VAL A 176 10.40 -16.73 -11.60
N VAL A 177 9.70 -17.82 -11.89
CA VAL A 177 9.67 -19.04 -11.04
C VAL A 177 10.60 -20.15 -11.55
N GLU A 178 11.10 -20.08 -12.79
CA GLU A 178 11.86 -21.21 -13.39
C GLU A 178 13.38 -21.21 -13.12
N ASP A 179 13.93 -20.17 -12.50
CA ASP A 179 15.36 -20.22 -12.11
C ASP A 179 15.54 -20.97 -10.77
N ARG A 180 15.24 -22.27 -10.79
CA ARG A 180 15.53 -23.19 -9.69
C ARG A 180 17.03 -23.53 -9.74
N THR A 181 17.82 -22.87 -8.92
CA THR A 181 19.16 -23.40 -8.67
C THR A 181 19.04 -24.73 -7.88
N PRO A 182 19.92 -25.73 -8.10
CA PRO A 182 19.88 -27.02 -7.39
C PRO A 182 19.94 -26.89 -5.86
N HIS A 183 20.45 -25.79 -5.33
CA HIS A 183 20.53 -25.49 -3.89
C HIS A 183 19.14 -25.18 -3.27
N ASP A 184 18.18 -24.74 -4.06
CA ASP A 184 16.88 -24.25 -3.59
C ASP A 184 15.90 -25.38 -3.24
N VAL A 185 16.09 -26.57 -3.82
CA VAL A 185 15.17 -27.70 -3.70
C VAL A 185 15.19 -28.32 -2.31
N PHE A 186 16.29 -28.16 -1.55
CA PHE A 186 16.49 -28.83 -0.26
C PHE A 186 16.45 -27.91 0.96
N HIS A 187 16.31 -26.59 0.77
CA HIS A 187 16.31 -25.68 1.91
C HIS A 187 14.98 -25.80 2.72
N PRO A 188 15.05 -26.02 4.07
CA PRO A 188 13.84 -26.22 4.90
C PRO A 188 12.82 -25.08 4.82
N LEU A 189 13.28 -23.84 4.54
CA LEU A 189 12.43 -22.66 4.39
C LEU A 189 11.60 -22.66 3.10
N PHE A 190 11.88 -23.57 2.14
CA PHE A 190 11.13 -23.68 0.87
C PHE A 190 10.17 -24.87 0.82
N ARG A 191 9.99 -25.60 1.94
CA ARG A 191 8.98 -26.67 1.98
C ARG A 191 7.60 -26.09 1.76
N GLU A 192 6.83 -26.70 0.85
CA GLU A 192 5.45 -26.33 0.58
C GLU A 192 4.60 -26.46 1.84
N GLY A 193 3.66 -25.52 2.03
CA GLY A 193 2.76 -25.45 3.17
C GLY A 193 3.31 -24.63 4.36
N ASN A 194 2.43 -23.93 5.03
CA ASN A 194 2.71 -23.04 6.17
C ASN A 194 3.51 -21.75 5.87
N THR A 195 3.48 -21.23 4.64
CA THR A 195 4.19 -19.99 4.27
C THR A 195 3.69 -18.79 5.09
N LEU A 196 2.38 -18.67 5.28
CA LEU A 196 1.78 -17.61 6.11
C LEU A 196 2.22 -17.71 7.58
N LYS A 197 2.40 -18.93 8.09
CA LYS A 197 2.95 -19.15 9.44
C LYS A 197 4.42 -18.74 9.51
N ARG A 198 5.22 -19.06 8.50
CA ARG A 198 6.64 -18.66 8.46
C ARG A 198 6.80 -17.16 8.44
N LEU A 199 6.00 -16.45 7.64
CA LEU A 199 5.99 -15.00 7.64
C LEU A 199 5.60 -14.44 9.00
N TYR A 200 4.65 -15.07 9.70
CA TYR A 200 4.32 -14.72 11.07
C TYR A 200 5.51 -14.94 12.02
N ASP A 201 6.14 -16.11 11.95
CA ASP A 201 7.28 -16.49 12.81
C ASP A 201 8.50 -15.57 12.60
N MET A 202 8.69 -15.04 11.39
CA MET A 202 9.78 -14.13 11.03
C MET A 202 9.53 -12.68 11.48
N ILE A 203 8.28 -12.23 11.44
CA ILE A 203 7.93 -10.81 11.55
C ILE A 203 7.18 -10.49 12.85
N VAL A 204 6.19 -11.32 13.22
CA VAL A 204 5.30 -11.02 14.34
C VAL A 204 5.75 -11.72 15.63
N ALA A 205 6.10 -13.00 15.54
CA ALA A 205 6.49 -13.77 16.72
C ALA A 205 7.66 -13.15 17.52
N PRO A 206 8.71 -12.56 16.89
CA PRO A 206 9.84 -11.95 17.61
C PRO A 206 9.45 -10.71 18.45
N ILE A 207 8.31 -10.10 18.15
CA ILE A 207 7.84 -8.85 18.79
C ILE A 207 6.53 -9.02 19.56
N LEU A 208 6.01 -10.24 19.66
CA LEU A 208 4.68 -10.51 20.22
C LEU A 208 4.57 -10.05 21.69
N ASP A 209 5.65 -10.19 22.45
CA ASP A 209 5.75 -9.73 23.85
C ASP A 209 5.73 -8.20 24.00
N LEU A 210 5.92 -7.48 22.91
CA LEU A 210 5.92 -6.02 22.86
C LEU A 210 4.58 -5.45 22.38
N ILE A 211 3.71 -6.28 21.80
CA ILE A 211 2.42 -5.84 21.23
C ILE A 211 1.36 -5.83 22.32
N ASP A 212 0.81 -4.65 22.61
CA ASP A 212 -0.25 -4.44 23.61
C ASP A 212 -1.53 -3.81 23.03
N SER A 213 -1.51 -3.41 21.76
CA SER A 213 -2.59 -2.71 21.09
C SER A 213 -3.45 -3.63 20.21
N LYS A 214 -4.71 -3.24 19.99
CA LYS A 214 -5.59 -3.90 19.02
C LYS A 214 -5.24 -3.56 17.57
N GLU A 215 -4.56 -2.47 17.34
CA GLU A 215 -4.19 -2.02 16.01
C GLU A 215 -2.69 -2.19 15.80
N LEU A 216 -2.32 -2.77 14.67
CA LEU A 216 -0.94 -2.91 14.20
C LEU A 216 -0.75 -2.07 12.94
N LEU A 217 0.20 -1.17 13.00
CA LEU A 217 0.62 -0.36 11.86
C LEU A 217 1.98 -0.84 11.35
N PHE A 218 2.02 -1.40 10.16
CA PHE A 218 3.26 -1.87 9.55
C PHE A 218 3.86 -0.82 8.62
N VAL A 219 5.18 -0.64 8.75
CA VAL A 219 6.02 0.16 7.84
C VAL A 219 6.99 -0.81 7.17
N PRO A 220 6.55 -1.53 6.14
CA PRO A 220 7.34 -2.60 5.52
C PRO A 220 8.40 -2.08 4.57
N GLU A 221 9.36 -2.95 4.19
CA GLU A 221 10.41 -2.67 3.21
C GLU A 221 10.49 -3.78 2.16
N GLY A 222 10.84 -3.39 0.94
CA GLY A 222 11.07 -4.33 -0.16
C GLY A 222 9.86 -5.25 -0.41
N PRO A 223 10.08 -6.56 -0.62
CA PRO A 223 9.00 -7.52 -0.88
C PRO A 223 7.96 -7.63 0.23
N LEU A 224 8.30 -7.20 1.46
CA LEU A 224 7.36 -7.20 2.59
C LEU A 224 6.21 -6.20 2.40
N CYS A 225 6.34 -5.23 1.49
CA CYS A 225 5.25 -4.32 1.13
C CYS A 225 4.05 -5.03 0.48
N LEU A 226 4.25 -6.22 -0.08
CA LEU A 226 3.25 -6.96 -0.84
C LEU A 226 2.65 -8.15 -0.07
N VAL A 227 3.13 -8.45 1.15
CA VAL A 227 2.64 -9.61 1.90
C VAL A 227 1.28 -9.33 2.56
N PRO A 228 0.40 -10.35 2.63
CA PRO A 228 -0.91 -10.20 3.24
C PRO A 228 -0.84 -10.32 4.77
N PHE A 229 -0.36 -9.31 5.48
CA PHE A 229 -0.24 -9.31 6.94
C PHE A 229 -1.51 -9.82 7.68
N PRO A 230 -2.74 -9.42 7.28
CA PRO A 230 -3.95 -9.92 7.95
C PRO A 230 -4.11 -11.44 7.94
N ALA A 231 -3.53 -12.11 6.95
CA ALA A 231 -3.60 -13.57 6.76
C ALA A 231 -2.46 -14.34 7.42
N PHE A 232 -1.50 -13.69 8.08
CA PHE A 232 -0.45 -14.38 8.82
C PHE A 232 -1.04 -15.29 9.90
N VAL A 233 -0.46 -16.47 10.08
CA VAL A 233 -1.00 -17.53 10.93
C VAL A 233 -0.07 -17.79 12.12
N ASP A 234 -0.61 -17.75 13.33
CA ASP A 234 0.14 -18.04 14.56
C ASP A 234 0.32 -19.54 14.80
N SER A 235 1.03 -19.90 15.88
CA SER A 235 1.24 -21.30 16.29
C SER A 235 -0.05 -22.05 16.67
N LYS A 236 -1.16 -21.35 16.90
CA LYS A 236 -2.49 -21.88 17.22
C LYS A 236 -3.40 -21.90 16.01
N SER A 237 -2.86 -21.71 14.81
CA SER A 237 -3.61 -21.65 13.54
C SER A 237 -4.66 -20.51 13.50
N LYS A 238 -4.43 -19.41 14.22
CA LYS A 238 -5.25 -18.20 14.17
C LYS A 238 -4.63 -17.16 13.26
N TYR A 239 -5.46 -16.46 12.51
CA TYR A 239 -5.02 -15.36 11.67
C TYR A 239 -4.71 -14.10 12.50
N LEU A 240 -3.71 -13.32 12.09
CA LEU A 240 -3.35 -12.06 12.75
C LEU A 240 -4.55 -11.11 12.84
N SER A 241 -5.37 -11.06 11.79
CA SER A 241 -6.59 -10.25 11.74
C SER A 241 -7.73 -10.73 12.66
N GLU A 242 -7.59 -11.86 13.35
CA GLU A 242 -8.54 -12.25 14.39
C GLU A 242 -8.30 -11.51 15.70
N ALA A 243 -7.06 -11.13 15.96
CA ALA A 243 -6.66 -10.41 17.18
C ALA A 243 -6.46 -8.91 16.96
N HIS A 244 -6.03 -8.50 15.75
CA HIS A 244 -5.60 -7.15 15.47
C HIS A 244 -6.22 -6.56 14.20
N PHE A 245 -6.45 -5.25 14.21
CA PHE A 245 -6.69 -4.46 13.01
C PHE A 245 -5.33 -4.15 12.36
N VAL A 246 -5.21 -4.29 11.06
CA VAL A 246 -3.94 -4.17 10.37
C VAL A 246 -4.01 -3.05 9.33
N ARG A 247 -3.04 -2.12 9.42
CA ARG A 247 -2.80 -1.08 8.41
C ARG A 247 -1.35 -1.09 7.96
N VAL A 248 -1.11 -0.50 6.81
CA VAL A 248 0.23 -0.29 6.25
C VAL A 248 0.45 1.20 6.01
N ILE A 249 1.67 1.67 6.17
CA ILE A 249 2.07 3.03 5.85
C ILE A 249 3.43 3.01 5.15
N PRO A 250 3.67 3.83 4.11
CA PRO A 250 4.95 3.88 3.42
C PRO A 250 6.12 4.33 4.32
N SER A 251 5.87 5.29 5.21
CA SER A 251 6.83 5.80 6.19
C SER A 251 6.13 6.49 7.36
N LEU A 252 6.83 6.65 8.47
CA LEU A 252 6.33 7.40 9.64
C LEU A 252 6.11 8.88 9.30
N THR A 253 6.99 9.44 8.48
CA THR A 253 6.88 10.82 7.98
C THR A 253 5.60 11.01 7.17
N THR A 254 5.26 10.05 6.28
CA THR A 254 4.01 10.07 5.53
C THR A 254 2.79 10.09 6.46
N LEU A 255 2.79 9.25 7.51
CA LEU A 255 1.70 9.22 8.49
C LEU A 255 1.57 10.58 9.19
N LYS A 256 2.68 11.13 9.67
CA LYS A 256 2.69 12.44 10.33
C LYS A 256 2.11 13.52 9.43
N MET A 257 2.55 13.61 8.18
CA MET A 257 2.04 14.60 7.22
C MET A 257 0.53 14.47 7.00
N ILE A 258 0.02 13.24 6.93
CA ILE A 258 -1.41 12.97 6.81
C ILE A 258 -2.16 13.41 8.08
N THR A 259 -1.62 13.15 9.28
CA THR A 259 -2.27 13.47 10.55
C THR A 259 -2.21 14.97 10.87
N ASP A 260 -1.12 15.62 10.53
CA ASP A 260 -0.88 17.05 10.79
C ASP A 260 -1.44 17.98 9.69
N CYS A 261 -2.01 17.44 8.62
CA CYS A 261 -2.58 18.27 7.56
C CYS A 261 -3.70 19.18 8.13
N PRO A 262 -3.95 20.35 7.55
CA PRO A 262 -5.01 21.24 8.00
C PRO A 262 -6.36 20.52 8.13
N VAL A 263 -7.11 20.81 9.21
CA VAL A 263 -8.37 20.12 9.54
C VAL A 263 -9.42 20.23 8.42
N ASP A 264 -9.41 21.33 7.70
CA ASP A 264 -10.29 21.65 6.58
C ASP A 264 -9.74 21.23 5.21
N PHE A 265 -8.56 20.58 5.17
CA PHE A 265 -7.98 20.13 3.91
C PHE A 265 -8.86 19.07 3.23
N HIS A 266 -9.35 18.09 3.99
CA HIS A 266 -10.17 17.01 3.46
C HIS A 266 -11.66 17.32 3.55
N ASN A 267 -12.41 16.94 2.53
CA ASN A 267 -13.85 17.02 2.56
C ASN A 267 -14.44 16.16 3.68
N SER A 268 -15.52 16.64 4.30
CA SER A 268 -16.22 15.94 5.38
C SER A 268 -17.30 14.99 4.88
N SER A 269 -17.80 15.19 3.65
CA SER A 269 -18.96 14.47 3.09
C SER A 269 -18.81 14.26 1.58
N GLY A 270 -19.78 13.59 0.98
CA GLY A 270 -19.82 13.28 -0.44
C GLY A 270 -19.04 12.02 -0.81
N ALA A 271 -19.53 11.30 -1.83
CA ALA A 271 -18.82 10.17 -2.40
C ALA A 271 -18.90 10.17 -3.93
N LEU A 272 -17.84 9.70 -4.55
CA LEU A 272 -17.74 9.41 -5.98
C LEU A 272 -17.60 7.89 -6.14
N LEU A 273 -18.62 7.27 -6.73
CA LEU A 273 -18.65 5.84 -7.04
C LEU A 273 -18.53 5.67 -8.55
N VAL A 274 -17.52 4.90 -9.00
CA VAL A 274 -17.24 4.66 -10.42
C VAL A 274 -17.20 3.17 -10.68
N GLY A 275 -18.01 2.66 -11.61
CA GLY A 275 -18.05 1.24 -11.94
C GLY A 275 -18.30 0.95 -13.41
N ASP A 276 -17.72 -0.15 -13.90
CA ASP A 276 -17.93 -0.65 -15.27
C ASP A 276 -17.83 0.45 -16.34
N PRO A 277 -16.71 1.20 -16.47
CA PRO A 277 -16.55 2.19 -17.52
C PRO A 277 -16.80 1.59 -18.91
N CYS A 278 -17.50 2.32 -19.77
CA CYS A 278 -17.75 1.86 -21.15
C CYS A 278 -16.48 1.99 -21.99
N LEU A 279 -15.91 0.86 -22.35
CA LEU A 279 -14.70 0.76 -23.17
C LEU A 279 -14.99 0.27 -24.60
N GLU A 280 -16.21 0.50 -25.08
CA GLU A 280 -16.59 0.17 -26.46
C GLU A 280 -15.70 0.96 -27.43
N GLY A 281 -15.04 0.23 -28.36
CA GLY A 281 -14.08 0.80 -29.31
C GLY A 281 -12.69 1.08 -28.77
N VAL A 282 -12.44 0.88 -27.48
CA VAL A 282 -11.10 0.90 -26.92
C VAL A 282 -10.45 -0.46 -27.18
N LEU A 283 -9.27 -0.44 -27.80
CA LEU A 283 -8.42 -1.61 -27.96
C LEU A 283 -7.18 -1.43 -27.07
N TYR A 284 -7.08 -2.25 -26.04
CA TYR A 284 -5.87 -2.33 -25.24
C TYR A 284 -4.98 -3.44 -25.77
N GLU A 285 -3.77 -3.11 -26.22
CA GLU A 285 -2.85 -4.05 -26.89
C GLU A 285 -3.51 -4.85 -28.03
N GLY A 286 -4.41 -4.20 -28.77
CA GLY A 286 -5.15 -4.82 -29.87
C GLY A 286 -6.30 -5.75 -29.46
N LYS A 287 -6.62 -5.87 -28.18
CA LYS A 287 -7.72 -6.68 -27.64
C LYS A 287 -8.88 -5.82 -27.17
N SER A 288 -10.10 -6.24 -27.46
CA SER A 288 -11.33 -5.65 -26.87
C SER A 288 -11.46 -6.06 -25.40
N LEU A 289 -11.86 -5.13 -24.56
CA LEU A 289 -12.05 -5.35 -23.14
C LEU A 289 -13.51 -5.74 -22.83
N ALA A 290 -13.68 -6.67 -21.91
CA ALA A 290 -15.00 -7.14 -21.49
C ALA A 290 -15.70 -6.10 -20.57
N LYS A 291 -17.06 -6.10 -20.59
CA LYS A 291 -17.85 -5.33 -19.63
C LYS A 291 -17.74 -5.95 -18.23
N LEU A 292 -17.64 -5.11 -17.21
CA LEU A 292 -17.48 -5.50 -15.81
C LEU A 292 -18.84 -5.50 -15.08
N LYS A 293 -19.66 -6.50 -15.33
CA LYS A 293 -21.04 -6.60 -14.77
C LYS A 293 -21.06 -6.61 -13.24
N PHE A 294 -20.08 -7.24 -12.61
CA PHE A 294 -20.00 -7.29 -11.15
C PHE A 294 -19.46 -5.99 -10.56
N ALA A 295 -18.53 -5.30 -11.24
CA ALA A 295 -18.11 -3.96 -10.86
C ALA A 295 -19.29 -2.97 -10.90
N ARG A 296 -20.19 -3.09 -11.89
CA ARG A 296 -21.44 -2.33 -11.93
C ARG A 296 -22.32 -2.62 -10.72
N LYS A 297 -22.62 -3.90 -10.44
CA LYS A 297 -23.43 -4.32 -9.29
C LYS A 297 -22.82 -3.86 -7.96
N GLU A 298 -21.49 -3.87 -7.87
CA GLU A 298 -20.75 -3.43 -6.69
C GLU A 298 -21.02 -1.95 -6.39
N VAL A 299 -20.86 -1.07 -7.37
CA VAL A 299 -21.08 0.37 -7.14
C VAL A 299 -22.55 0.74 -6.99
N GLU A 300 -23.47 0.02 -7.65
CA GLU A 300 -24.92 0.16 -7.46
C GLU A 300 -25.31 -0.21 -6.03
N MET A 301 -24.85 -1.34 -5.52
CA MET A 301 -25.08 -1.78 -4.13
C MET A 301 -24.48 -0.79 -3.11
N ILE A 302 -23.27 -0.26 -3.36
CA ILE A 302 -22.69 0.77 -2.50
C ILE A 302 -23.49 2.05 -2.57
N GLY A 303 -23.96 2.42 -3.76
CA GLY A 303 -24.85 3.57 -3.99
C GLY A 303 -26.14 3.50 -3.17
N GLU A 304 -26.77 2.31 -3.13
CA GLU A 304 -27.95 2.06 -2.28
C GLU A 304 -27.65 2.23 -0.78
N ILE A 305 -26.50 1.72 -0.30
CA ILE A 305 -26.09 1.84 1.11
C ILE A 305 -25.86 3.31 1.49
N LEU A 306 -25.27 4.10 0.59
CA LEU A 306 -24.85 5.46 0.85
C LEU A 306 -25.89 6.52 0.40
N GLY A 307 -26.90 6.14 -0.39
CA GLY A 307 -27.85 7.06 -0.99
C GLY A 307 -27.25 7.92 -2.11
N ILE A 308 -26.30 7.37 -2.90
CA ILE A 308 -25.53 8.10 -3.91
C ILE A 308 -25.62 7.39 -5.26
N GLU A 309 -25.89 8.18 -6.33
CA GLU A 309 -25.93 7.68 -7.70
C GLU A 309 -24.50 7.44 -8.23
N PRO A 310 -24.14 6.20 -8.66
CA PRO A 310 -22.82 5.91 -9.20
C PRO A 310 -22.64 6.36 -10.66
N LEU A 311 -21.44 6.69 -11.06
CA LEU A 311 -21.03 6.84 -12.44
C LEU A 311 -20.75 5.47 -13.06
N VAL A 312 -21.60 5.04 -13.99
CA VAL A 312 -21.46 3.73 -14.65
C VAL A 312 -21.49 3.86 -16.18
N GLY A 313 -20.87 2.93 -16.87
CA GLY A 313 -20.85 2.90 -18.33
C GLY A 313 -20.31 4.20 -18.92
N VAL A 314 -21.01 4.77 -19.88
CA VAL A 314 -20.60 6.01 -20.57
C VAL A 314 -20.52 7.24 -19.67
N ALA A 315 -21.14 7.23 -18.50
CA ALA A 315 -21.05 8.32 -17.53
C ALA A 315 -19.71 8.33 -16.79
N ALA A 316 -19.01 7.19 -16.71
CA ALA A 316 -17.72 7.05 -16.04
C ALA A 316 -16.55 7.57 -16.88
N LYS A 317 -16.70 8.78 -17.48
CA LYS A 317 -15.65 9.42 -18.29
C LYS A 317 -14.50 9.89 -17.44
N LYS A 318 -13.26 9.72 -17.95
CA LYS A 318 -12.04 10.18 -17.28
C LYS A 318 -12.15 11.63 -16.80
N ARG A 319 -12.65 12.54 -17.64
CA ARG A 319 -12.82 13.96 -17.30
C ARG A 319 -13.80 14.16 -16.13
N GLU A 320 -14.93 13.45 -16.13
CA GLU A 320 -15.93 13.55 -15.07
C GLU A 320 -15.39 13.04 -13.72
N VAL A 321 -14.64 11.93 -13.76
CA VAL A 321 -13.99 11.39 -12.56
C VAL A 321 -12.99 12.39 -12.00
N LEU A 322 -12.05 12.87 -12.83
CA LEU A 322 -11.03 13.87 -12.41
C LEU A 322 -11.68 15.15 -11.85
N GLY A 323 -12.74 15.65 -12.51
CA GLY A 323 -13.42 16.87 -12.08
C GLY A 323 -14.13 16.76 -10.71
N ARG A 324 -14.44 15.54 -10.25
CA ARG A 324 -15.15 15.30 -8.98
C ARG A 324 -14.21 14.91 -7.82
N LEU A 325 -12.94 14.60 -8.07
CA LEU A 325 -11.99 14.16 -7.03
C LEU A 325 -11.80 15.20 -5.92
N SER A 326 -11.92 16.49 -6.24
CA SER A 326 -11.75 17.59 -5.27
C SER A 326 -12.96 17.83 -4.36
N SER A 327 -14.13 17.24 -4.68
CA SER A 327 -15.40 17.61 -4.03
C SER A 327 -15.99 16.55 -3.10
N VAL A 328 -15.30 15.40 -2.91
CA VAL A 328 -15.82 14.25 -2.17
C VAL A 328 -14.88 13.77 -1.07
N ALA A 329 -15.45 13.22 0.01
CA ALA A 329 -14.71 12.60 1.10
C ALA A 329 -14.34 11.14 0.79
N LEU A 330 -15.11 10.47 -0.07
CA LEU A 330 -14.93 9.08 -0.45
C LEU A 330 -14.85 8.95 -1.97
N VAL A 331 -13.87 8.21 -2.46
CA VAL A 331 -13.79 7.77 -3.86
C VAL A 331 -13.78 6.25 -3.89
N HIS A 332 -14.64 5.63 -4.70
CA HIS A 332 -14.62 4.21 -4.96
C HIS A 332 -14.57 3.95 -6.47
N ILE A 333 -13.57 3.20 -6.93
CA ILE A 333 -13.36 2.89 -8.34
C ILE A 333 -13.31 1.37 -8.51
N ALA A 334 -14.25 0.83 -9.30
CA ALA A 334 -14.31 -0.58 -9.71
C ALA A 334 -14.21 -0.65 -11.24
N ALA A 335 -12.99 -0.86 -11.76
CA ALA A 335 -12.67 -0.79 -13.18
C ALA A 335 -11.48 -1.69 -13.54
N HIS A 336 -11.17 -1.80 -14.83
CA HIS A 336 -9.93 -2.42 -15.29
C HIS A 336 -8.70 -1.61 -14.86
N GLY A 337 -7.67 -2.28 -14.35
CA GLY A 337 -6.39 -1.67 -13.96
C GLY A 337 -5.19 -2.45 -14.48
N LYS A 338 -4.11 -1.74 -14.77
CA LYS A 338 -2.81 -2.33 -15.11
C LYS A 338 -2.15 -2.88 -13.84
N MET A 339 -1.64 -4.10 -13.91
CA MET A 339 -0.99 -4.74 -12.77
C MET A 339 0.35 -4.07 -12.41
N GLU A 340 1.15 -3.68 -13.41
CA GLU A 340 2.49 -3.14 -13.20
C GLU A 340 2.48 -1.70 -12.69
N THR A 341 1.63 -0.84 -13.24
CA THR A 341 1.61 0.60 -12.97
C THR A 341 0.43 1.06 -12.12
N GLY A 342 -0.64 0.23 -12.06
CA GLY A 342 -1.88 0.54 -11.38
C GLY A 342 -2.77 1.54 -12.11
N GLU A 343 -2.44 1.94 -13.35
CA GLU A 343 -3.27 2.83 -14.16
C GLU A 343 -4.66 2.22 -14.42
N ILE A 344 -5.69 3.06 -14.44
CA ILE A 344 -7.09 2.61 -14.45
C ILE A 344 -7.79 3.09 -15.72
N LEU A 345 -8.56 2.20 -16.36
CA LEU A 345 -9.32 2.54 -17.55
C LEU A 345 -10.68 3.14 -17.20
N MET A 346 -10.93 4.31 -17.78
CA MET A 346 -12.20 5.04 -17.70
C MET A 346 -12.87 5.07 -19.07
N SER A 347 -14.13 5.47 -19.14
CA SER A 347 -14.78 5.74 -20.42
C SER A 347 -14.08 6.90 -21.13
N PRO A 348 -13.86 6.80 -22.45
CA PRO A 348 -13.29 7.90 -23.23
C PRO A 348 -14.07 9.20 -23.12
N ASN A 349 -13.36 10.31 -23.18
CA ASN A 349 -14.00 11.64 -23.17
C ASN A 349 -14.70 11.95 -24.50
N THR A 350 -14.18 11.42 -25.61
CA THR A 350 -14.71 11.62 -26.97
C THR A 350 -15.66 10.50 -27.38
N THR A 351 -16.53 10.82 -28.37
CA THR A 351 -17.38 9.84 -29.04
C THR A 351 -16.62 9.22 -30.23
N MET A 352 -16.99 8.01 -30.65
CA MET A 352 -16.40 7.25 -31.75
C MET A 352 -16.47 7.95 -33.13
N GLU A 353 -17.21 9.06 -33.24
CA GLU A 353 -17.35 9.81 -34.50
C GLU A 353 -16.01 10.35 -35.05
N ASN A 354 -15.01 10.50 -34.17
CA ASN A 354 -13.67 11.02 -34.53
C ASN A 354 -12.58 9.96 -34.67
N GLY A 355 -12.93 8.67 -34.74
CA GLY A 355 -11.98 7.55 -34.78
C GLY A 355 -11.78 6.88 -33.41
N PRO A 356 -10.85 5.90 -33.29
CA PRO A 356 -10.56 5.24 -32.01
C PRO A 356 -10.00 6.24 -31.00
N PRO A 357 -10.44 6.18 -29.73
CA PRO A 357 -9.97 7.10 -28.71
C PRO A 357 -8.48 6.91 -28.40
N GLU A 358 -7.76 8.01 -28.16
CA GLU A 358 -6.38 7.97 -27.73
C GLU A 358 -6.27 7.59 -26.23
N GLU A 359 -5.17 6.93 -25.82
CA GLU A 359 -4.97 6.50 -24.43
C GLU A 359 -5.15 7.64 -23.41
N LYS A 360 -4.69 8.84 -23.72
CA LYS A 360 -4.84 10.01 -22.85
C LYS A 360 -6.30 10.34 -22.50
N GLU A 361 -7.26 9.86 -23.30
CA GLU A 361 -8.68 10.16 -23.11
C GLU A 361 -9.38 9.20 -22.14
N TYR A 362 -8.86 7.96 -22.00
CA TYR A 362 -9.48 6.94 -21.17
C TYR A 362 -8.57 6.36 -20.10
N LEU A 363 -7.23 6.44 -20.24
CA LEU A 363 -6.31 5.91 -19.23
C LEU A 363 -6.09 6.96 -18.14
N LEU A 364 -6.55 6.65 -16.92
CA LEU A 364 -6.26 7.42 -15.71
C LEU A 364 -4.88 7.04 -15.20
N THR A 365 -3.91 7.91 -15.43
CA THR A 365 -2.49 7.69 -15.08
C THR A 365 -2.16 8.21 -13.69
N MET A 366 -1.02 7.76 -13.14
CA MET A 366 -0.46 8.33 -11.90
C MET A 366 -0.29 9.85 -12.01
N THR A 367 0.18 10.34 -13.18
CA THR A 367 0.36 11.77 -13.43
C THR A 367 -0.96 12.55 -13.39
N ASP A 368 -2.04 11.97 -13.91
CA ASP A 368 -3.37 12.60 -13.85
C ASP A 368 -3.85 12.72 -12.39
N VAL A 369 -3.68 11.65 -11.61
CA VAL A 369 -4.05 11.63 -10.19
C VAL A 369 -3.23 12.64 -9.39
N LEU A 370 -1.92 12.70 -9.60
CA LEU A 370 -1.03 13.65 -8.90
C LEU A 370 -1.37 15.11 -9.19
N LYS A 371 -1.87 15.42 -10.40
CA LYS A 371 -2.34 16.76 -10.78
C LYS A 371 -3.72 17.11 -10.25
N ALA A 372 -4.50 16.10 -9.83
CA ALA A 372 -5.82 16.33 -9.28
C ALA A 372 -5.73 17.02 -7.92
N ASP A 373 -6.69 17.90 -7.62
CA ASP A 373 -6.84 18.49 -6.29
C ASP A 373 -7.68 17.54 -5.42
N LEU A 374 -7.08 16.43 -5.02
CA LEU A 374 -7.76 15.37 -4.29
C LEU A 374 -7.96 15.79 -2.82
N ARG A 375 -9.22 15.72 -2.37
CA ARG A 375 -9.64 16.08 -1.00
C ARG A 375 -10.29 14.91 -0.26
N ALA A 376 -10.17 13.71 -0.82
CA ALA A 376 -10.80 12.52 -0.25
C ALA A 376 -10.07 12.03 1.01
N ARG A 377 -10.88 11.63 2.01
CA ARG A 377 -10.39 10.93 3.19
C ARG A 377 -10.08 9.47 2.90
N LEU A 378 -10.91 8.83 2.05
CA LEU A 378 -10.73 7.43 1.68
C LEU A 378 -10.87 7.25 0.17
N VAL A 379 -9.91 6.58 -0.43
CA VAL A 379 -9.97 6.09 -1.81
C VAL A 379 -10.00 4.57 -1.77
N VAL A 380 -10.98 3.94 -2.40
CA VAL A 380 -11.10 2.49 -2.52
C VAL A 380 -10.90 2.09 -3.97
N LEU A 381 -9.87 1.31 -4.24
CA LEU A 381 -9.52 0.82 -5.57
C LEU A 381 -9.87 -0.67 -5.68
N SER A 382 -11.10 -0.94 -6.11
CA SER A 382 -11.61 -2.28 -6.38
C SER A 382 -11.22 -2.74 -7.81
N CYS A 383 -9.93 -2.58 -8.11
CA CYS A 383 -9.29 -3.03 -9.34
C CYS A 383 -8.35 -4.18 -9.01
N CYS A 384 -8.22 -5.18 -9.88
CA CYS A 384 -7.28 -6.26 -9.65
C CYS A 384 -5.86 -5.72 -9.48
N HIS A 385 -5.13 -6.23 -8.49
CA HIS A 385 -3.73 -5.87 -8.24
C HIS A 385 -3.45 -4.37 -7.98
N SER A 386 -4.43 -3.60 -7.51
CA SER A 386 -4.25 -2.16 -7.28
C SER A 386 -3.21 -1.80 -6.18
N ALA A 387 -2.81 -2.77 -5.35
CA ALA A 387 -1.70 -2.62 -4.39
C ALA A 387 -0.33 -2.81 -5.03
N ARG A 388 -0.25 -3.30 -6.28
CA ARG A 388 1.02 -3.56 -6.96
C ARG A 388 1.60 -2.29 -7.57
N GLY A 389 2.87 -2.39 -7.92
CA GLY A 389 3.71 -1.38 -8.52
C GLY A 389 5.15 -1.83 -8.45
N GLU A 390 6.06 -1.05 -8.97
CA GLU A 390 7.49 -1.32 -8.87
C GLU A 390 7.95 -1.22 -7.41
N VAL A 391 8.59 -2.28 -6.89
CA VAL A 391 9.18 -2.28 -5.54
C VAL A 391 10.56 -1.65 -5.61
N THR A 392 10.73 -0.50 -5.00
CA THR A 392 11.97 0.29 -5.00
C THR A 392 12.44 0.57 -3.57
N ALA A 393 13.56 1.29 -3.43
CA ALA A 393 14.00 1.82 -2.13
C ALA A 393 13.00 2.82 -1.51
N GLU A 394 12.10 3.39 -2.32
CA GLU A 394 11.01 4.28 -1.91
C GLU A 394 9.73 3.52 -1.49
N GLY A 395 9.75 2.19 -1.49
CA GLY A 395 8.57 1.35 -1.29
C GLY A 395 7.90 0.94 -2.62
N VAL A 396 6.59 0.69 -2.61
CA VAL A 396 5.83 0.36 -3.83
C VAL A 396 5.45 1.63 -4.58
N VAL A 397 5.95 1.76 -5.80
CA VAL A 397 5.64 2.86 -6.72
C VAL A 397 4.50 2.41 -7.64
N GLY A 398 3.29 2.85 -7.33
CA GLY A 398 2.08 2.49 -8.05
C GLY A 398 0.95 3.49 -7.79
N ILE A 399 -0.24 3.17 -8.27
CA ILE A 399 -1.40 4.08 -8.22
C ILE A 399 -1.81 4.46 -6.78
N ALA A 400 -1.64 3.57 -5.80
CA ALA A 400 -1.91 3.87 -4.39
C ALA A 400 -1.04 5.02 -3.88
N ARG A 401 0.26 5.00 -4.21
CA ARG A 401 1.20 6.07 -3.89
C ARG A 401 0.81 7.38 -4.56
N ALA A 402 0.32 7.33 -5.81
CA ALA A 402 -0.14 8.52 -6.52
C ALA A 402 -1.36 9.16 -5.82
N PHE A 403 -2.32 8.36 -5.34
CA PHE A 403 -3.47 8.88 -4.59
C PHE A 403 -3.06 9.50 -3.25
N LEU A 404 -2.13 8.89 -2.50
CA LEU A 404 -1.58 9.49 -1.27
C LEU A 404 -0.84 10.80 -1.57
N GLY A 405 0.04 10.81 -2.58
CA GLY A 405 0.77 12.01 -3.02
C GLY A 405 -0.13 13.11 -3.56
N ALA A 406 -1.30 12.76 -4.10
CA ALA A 406 -2.33 13.71 -4.53
C ALA A 406 -3.16 14.28 -3.38
N GLY A 407 -3.03 13.77 -2.15
CA GLY A 407 -3.71 14.28 -0.97
C GLY A 407 -4.76 13.35 -0.36
N ALA A 408 -4.90 12.10 -0.82
CA ALA A 408 -5.73 11.12 -0.11
C ALA A 408 -5.20 10.86 1.29
N ARG A 409 -6.11 10.78 2.29
CA ARG A 409 -5.70 10.44 3.66
C ARG A 409 -5.45 8.94 3.82
N SER A 410 -6.23 8.11 3.10
CA SER A 410 -6.09 6.66 3.10
C SER A 410 -6.49 6.07 1.76
N VAL A 411 -5.87 4.95 1.40
CA VAL A 411 -6.20 4.20 0.18
C VAL A 411 -6.40 2.73 0.54
N LEU A 412 -7.55 2.16 0.17
CA LEU A 412 -7.83 0.73 0.25
C LEU A 412 -7.57 0.10 -1.11
N VAL A 413 -6.68 -0.87 -1.17
CA VAL A 413 -6.19 -1.51 -2.41
C VAL A 413 -6.23 -3.02 -2.33
N SER A 414 -6.15 -3.71 -3.47
CA SER A 414 -6.13 -5.17 -3.54
C SER A 414 -4.76 -5.72 -3.91
N LEU A 415 -4.31 -6.77 -3.21
CA LEU A 415 -3.02 -7.45 -3.43
C LEU A 415 -3.05 -8.42 -4.61
N TRP A 416 -4.23 -8.97 -4.96
CA TRP A 416 -4.41 -9.92 -6.05
C TRP A 416 -5.76 -9.76 -6.74
N ALA A 417 -5.99 -10.56 -7.79
CA ALA A 417 -7.24 -10.57 -8.53
C ALA A 417 -8.44 -10.91 -7.63
N LEU A 418 -9.51 -10.17 -7.80
CA LEU A 418 -10.69 -10.24 -6.94
C LEU A 418 -11.75 -11.18 -7.53
N GLY A 419 -12.24 -12.12 -6.73
CA GLY A 419 -13.41 -12.94 -7.11
C GLY A 419 -14.69 -12.10 -7.09
N ASP A 420 -15.46 -12.13 -8.18
CA ASP A 420 -16.59 -11.23 -8.41
C ASP A 420 -17.62 -11.22 -7.28
N GLU A 421 -18.16 -12.40 -6.96
CA GLU A 421 -19.19 -12.52 -5.92
C GLU A 421 -18.60 -12.31 -4.51
N ALA A 422 -17.35 -12.75 -4.28
CA ALA A 422 -16.66 -12.54 -3.02
C ALA A 422 -16.40 -11.07 -2.76
N THR A 423 -16.00 -10.32 -3.80
CA THR A 423 -15.75 -8.87 -3.70
C THR A 423 -17.04 -8.12 -3.43
N LEU A 424 -18.12 -8.45 -4.13
CA LEU A 424 -19.42 -7.85 -3.91
C LEU A 424 -19.89 -8.04 -2.45
N GLU A 425 -19.79 -9.25 -1.91
CA GLU A 425 -20.17 -9.55 -0.53
C GLU A 425 -19.23 -8.88 0.48
N PHE A 426 -17.90 -8.85 0.20
CA PHE A 426 -16.91 -8.16 1.02
C PHE A 426 -17.22 -6.67 1.12
N MET A 427 -17.45 -5.99 -0.02
CA MET A 427 -17.74 -4.56 -0.05
C MET A 427 -19.07 -4.24 0.62
N LYS A 428 -20.06 -5.10 0.54
CA LYS A 428 -21.31 -4.97 1.28
C LYS A 428 -21.09 -4.94 2.80
N TYR A 429 -20.26 -5.85 3.34
CA TYR A 429 -19.89 -5.81 4.76
C TYR A 429 -19.06 -4.57 5.10
N PHE A 430 -18.07 -4.26 4.29
CA PHE A 430 -17.19 -3.10 4.51
C PHE A 430 -17.97 -1.78 4.57
N TYR A 431 -18.77 -1.49 3.55
CA TYR A 431 -19.58 -0.28 3.50
C TYR A 431 -20.74 -0.28 4.52
N GLY A 432 -21.28 -1.46 4.83
CA GLY A 432 -22.27 -1.61 5.89
C GLY A 432 -21.74 -1.25 7.28
N GLU A 433 -20.46 -1.52 7.56
CA GLU A 433 -19.82 -1.10 8.80
C GLU A 433 -19.35 0.37 8.74
N LEU A 434 -18.82 0.82 7.60
CA LEU A 434 -18.39 2.20 7.39
C LEU A 434 -19.56 3.18 7.57
N SER A 435 -20.77 2.83 7.08
CA SER A 435 -21.99 3.64 7.24
C SER A 435 -22.49 3.76 8.69
N LYS A 436 -21.95 2.94 9.61
CA LYS A 436 -22.21 3.00 11.06
C LYS A 436 -21.17 3.85 11.80
N LEU A 437 -20.41 4.67 11.10
CA LEU A 437 -19.32 5.50 11.65
C LEU A 437 -18.19 4.68 12.29
N LYS A 438 -17.96 3.45 11.77
CA LYS A 438 -16.76 2.69 12.12
C LYS A 438 -15.56 3.25 11.36
N SER A 439 -14.36 3.15 11.95
CA SER A 439 -13.15 3.50 11.23
C SER A 439 -12.91 2.54 10.07
N ALA A 440 -12.14 2.97 9.07
CA ALA A 440 -11.85 2.16 7.89
C ALA A 440 -11.14 0.85 8.26
N SER A 441 -10.21 0.87 9.23
CA SER A 441 -9.52 -0.34 9.70
C SER A 441 -10.45 -1.30 10.44
N GLU A 442 -11.36 -0.78 11.29
CA GLU A 442 -12.36 -1.59 11.97
C GLU A 442 -13.36 -2.19 10.96
N ALA A 443 -13.86 -1.38 10.01
CA ALA A 443 -14.78 -1.84 8.97
C ALA A 443 -14.13 -2.94 8.10
N LEU A 444 -12.87 -2.76 7.72
CA LEU A 444 -12.09 -3.75 6.97
C LEU A 444 -11.95 -5.07 7.75
N ASN A 445 -11.55 -5.00 9.02
CA ASN A 445 -11.39 -6.18 9.86
C ASN A 445 -12.72 -6.92 10.07
N ARG A 446 -13.83 -6.19 10.26
CA ARG A 446 -15.18 -6.77 10.40
C ARG A 446 -15.64 -7.45 9.12
N ALA A 447 -15.39 -6.85 7.95
CA ALA A 447 -15.65 -7.48 6.67
C ALA A 447 -14.86 -8.79 6.52
N MET A 448 -13.56 -8.79 6.83
CA MET A 448 -12.73 -10.01 6.85
C MET A 448 -13.31 -11.08 7.79
N LYS A 449 -13.77 -10.68 8.99
CA LYS A 449 -14.40 -11.61 9.94
C LYS A 449 -15.68 -12.22 9.40
N CYS A 450 -16.59 -11.42 8.83
CA CYS A 450 -17.83 -11.91 8.25
C CYS A 450 -17.56 -12.88 7.10
N MET A 451 -16.62 -12.56 6.22
CA MET A 451 -16.21 -13.44 5.13
C MET A 451 -15.62 -14.77 5.64
N ARG A 452 -14.76 -14.77 6.65
CA ARG A 452 -14.22 -16.00 7.28
C ARG A 452 -15.33 -16.89 7.87
N GLN A 453 -16.42 -16.30 8.34
CA GLN A 453 -17.57 -17.00 8.90
C GLN A 453 -18.60 -17.46 7.85
N SER A 454 -18.44 -17.04 6.60
CA SER A 454 -19.30 -17.44 5.49
C SER A 454 -18.98 -18.87 5.05
N GLU A 455 -20.01 -19.69 4.82
CA GLU A 455 -19.83 -21.03 4.25
C GLU A 455 -19.22 -20.99 2.83
N LYS A 456 -19.50 -19.94 2.07
CA LYS A 456 -19.12 -19.80 0.66
C LYS A 456 -17.77 -19.10 0.45
N PHE A 457 -17.38 -18.17 1.35
CA PHE A 457 -16.26 -17.25 1.12
C PHE A 457 -15.17 -17.31 2.20
N ASN A 458 -15.09 -18.39 2.99
CA ASN A 458 -14.15 -18.53 4.11
C ASN A 458 -12.69 -18.76 3.70
N GLU A 459 -12.40 -19.03 2.43
CA GLU A 459 -11.04 -19.19 1.93
C GLU A 459 -10.30 -17.84 1.96
N VAL A 460 -8.98 -17.87 2.30
CA VAL A 460 -8.14 -16.69 2.46
C VAL A 460 -8.16 -15.77 1.23
N LYS A 461 -8.18 -16.34 0.03
CA LYS A 461 -8.24 -15.59 -1.23
C LYS A 461 -9.43 -14.64 -1.35
N ASN A 462 -10.53 -14.92 -0.63
CA ASN A 462 -11.78 -14.16 -0.69
C ASN A 462 -11.83 -13.02 0.35
N TRP A 463 -11.14 -13.16 1.49
CA TRP A 463 -11.28 -12.19 2.59
C TRP A 463 -10.00 -11.38 2.90
N ALA A 464 -8.84 -11.80 2.43
CA ALA A 464 -7.57 -11.13 2.71
C ALA A 464 -6.96 -10.31 1.55
N PRO A 465 -7.66 -10.05 0.42
CA PRO A 465 -7.03 -9.31 -0.67
C PRO A 465 -6.81 -7.83 -0.37
N PHE A 466 -7.61 -7.24 0.51
CA PHE A 466 -7.61 -5.80 0.73
C PHE A 466 -6.64 -5.37 1.84
N VAL A 467 -5.90 -4.30 1.54
CA VAL A 467 -4.97 -3.64 2.46
C VAL A 467 -5.31 -2.16 2.54
N LEU A 468 -5.41 -1.63 3.75
CA LEU A 468 -5.57 -0.20 4.03
C LEU A 468 -4.19 0.45 4.19
N ILE A 469 -3.89 1.42 3.33
CA ILE A 469 -2.63 2.18 3.33
C ILE A 469 -2.96 3.62 3.74
N GLY A 470 -2.30 4.11 4.78
CA GLY A 470 -2.51 5.47 5.28
C GLY A 470 -3.11 5.51 6.68
N ASP A 471 -3.84 6.59 6.97
CA ASP A 471 -4.48 6.84 8.26
C ASP A 471 -5.75 6.01 8.47
N ASP A 472 -6.21 5.90 9.73
CA ASP A 472 -7.50 5.26 10.05
C ASP A 472 -8.60 6.31 10.08
N VAL A 473 -9.39 6.35 9.03
CA VAL A 473 -10.41 7.39 8.83
C VAL A 473 -11.81 6.94 9.24
N ILE A 474 -12.56 7.88 9.82
CA ILE A 474 -14.01 7.77 10.05
C ILE A 474 -14.71 8.70 9.08
N LEU A 475 -15.74 8.20 8.39
CA LEU A 475 -16.51 8.95 7.40
C LEU A 475 -17.95 9.12 7.87
N ASP A 476 -18.42 10.36 7.92
CA ASP A 476 -19.83 10.68 8.08
C ASP A 476 -20.47 10.93 6.70
N LEU A 477 -20.88 9.84 6.06
CA LEU A 477 -21.40 9.86 4.70
C LEU A 477 -22.89 10.23 4.61
N LYS A 478 -23.57 10.46 5.76
CA LYS A 478 -24.98 10.81 5.82
C LYS A 478 -25.23 12.32 5.87
N LYS A 479 -24.19 13.13 6.07
CA LYS A 479 -24.26 14.58 5.98
C LYS A 479 -24.02 14.99 4.52
N SER A 480 -25.05 15.00 3.73
CA SER A 480 -25.10 15.67 2.42
C SER A 480 -25.66 17.06 2.55
#